data_6938f7d8c1d1548a8ba5cbb0baafe25e
#
_entry.id   6938f7d8c1d1548a8ba5cbb0baafe25e
#
_cell.length_a   1.000
_cell.length_b   1.000
_cell.length_c   1.000
_cell.angle_alpha   90.00
_cell.angle_beta   90.00
_cell.angle_gamma   90.00
#
_symmetry.space_group_name_H-M   'P 1'
#
loop_
_entity.id
_entity.type
_entity.pdbx_description
1 polymer ?
#
loop_
_entity_poly.entity_id
_entity_poly.type
_entity_poly.pdbx_seq_one_letter_code
_entity_poly.pdbx_strand_id
1 'polypeptide(L)'
;LGTGFIGYLPIPVLTAIVISALLGATEFELAVRLWKVSRTECLIFWSAFVGVLLLGTINGVLIGIILSFSEMVIRSSKPARCFVGIQPGHRHFRDLAEGSQIHAVEGVLVYRFSSNLFFANVNILQQDIEAELEKKKGTKAVILDASGIGSIDITAADRLAILYEALKEQGIRFYITEHIADLNEQMRKLGL
;
A
#
# COMPACT_ATOMS: atom_id res chain seq x y z
N LEU A 1 15.03 32.35 -37.56
CA LEU A 1 15.39 33.71 -37.98
C LEU A 1 15.94 34.60 -36.86
N GLY A 2 16.62 34.17 -35.84
CA GLY A 2 17.17 34.96 -34.74
C GLY A 2 18.44 34.37 -34.09
N THR A 3 18.97 33.30 -34.63
CA THR A 3 20.10 32.56 -34.02
C THR A 3 21.48 33.18 -34.31
N GLY A 4 21.61 34.08 -35.27
CA GLY A 4 22.88 34.75 -35.59
C GLY A 4 23.44 35.60 -34.45
N PHE A 5 22.62 36.12 -33.58
CA PHE A 5 22.97 36.90 -32.39
C PHE A 5 23.64 36.04 -31.29
N ILE A 6 23.26 34.77 -31.18
CA ILE A 6 23.81 33.86 -30.17
C ILE A 6 25.30 33.57 -30.40
N GLY A 7 25.76 33.59 -31.67
CA GLY A 7 27.15 33.39 -32.01
C GLY A 7 28.12 34.47 -31.54
N TYR A 8 27.60 35.63 -31.16
CA TYR A 8 28.41 36.75 -30.64
C TYR A 8 28.49 36.79 -29.10
N LEU A 9 27.79 35.87 -28.42
CA LEU A 9 27.86 35.82 -26.95
C LEU A 9 29.17 35.16 -26.50
N PRO A 10 29.94 35.80 -25.59
CA PRO A 10 31.11 35.16 -25.00
C PRO A 10 30.75 33.87 -24.29
N ILE A 11 31.59 32.84 -24.41
CA ILE A 11 31.40 31.54 -23.78
C ILE A 11 31.05 31.63 -22.28
N PRO A 12 31.69 32.50 -21.48
CA PRO A 12 31.34 32.66 -20.05
C PRO A 12 29.91 33.10 -19.81
N VAL A 13 29.34 33.90 -20.69
CA VAL A 13 27.93 34.37 -20.58
C VAL A 13 26.97 33.23 -20.84
N LEU A 14 27.22 32.44 -21.87
CA LEU A 14 26.43 31.21 -22.15
C LEU A 14 26.47 30.23 -20.98
N THR A 15 27.66 30.02 -20.43
CA THR A 15 27.84 29.14 -19.26
C THR A 15 27.09 29.65 -18.04
N ALA A 16 27.14 30.98 -17.78
CA ALA A 16 26.42 31.60 -16.69
C ALA A 16 24.89 31.46 -16.82
N ILE A 17 24.36 31.63 -18.05
CA ILE A 17 22.94 31.42 -18.34
C ILE A 17 22.52 29.97 -18.04
N VAL A 18 23.32 29.00 -18.53
CA VAL A 18 23.03 27.59 -18.30
C VAL A 18 23.08 27.25 -16.81
N ILE A 19 24.11 27.69 -16.07
CA ILE A 19 24.21 27.48 -14.63
C ILE A 19 23.01 28.09 -13.90
N SER A 20 22.64 29.34 -14.24
CA SER A 20 21.50 30.01 -13.63
C SER A 20 20.20 29.29 -13.90
N ALA A 21 19.99 28.79 -15.12
CA ALA A 21 18.81 28.00 -15.49
C ALA A 21 18.77 26.67 -14.72
N LEU A 22 19.91 25.98 -14.59
CA LEU A 22 20.00 24.72 -13.82
C LEU A 22 19.75 24.93 -12.34
N LEU A 23 20.31 26.00 -11.74
CA LEU A 23 20.04 26.34 -10.34
C LEU A 23 18.58 26.67 -10.10
N GLY A 24 17.94 27.39 -11.03
CA GLY A 24 16.50 27.69 -10.97
C GLY A 24 15.60 26.46 -11.14
N ALA A 25 16.05 25.45 -11.89
CA ALA A 25 15.32 24.20 -12.09
C ALA A 25 15.56 23.17 -10.96
N THR A 26 16.55 23.43 -10.08
CA THR A 26 16.86 22.51 -9.00
C THR A 26 15.94 22.75 -7.80
N GLU A 27 15.07 21.79 -7.52
CA GLU A 27 14.13 21.82 -6.40
C GLU A 27 14.78 21.36 -5.08
N PHE A 28 15.66 22.16 -4.48
CA PHE A 28 16.30 21.85 -3.20
C PHE A 28 15.28 21.67 -2.06
N GLU A 29 14.17 22.41 -2.11
CA GLU A 29 13.10 22.31 -1.12
C GLU A 29 12.46 20.91 -1.12
N LEU A 30 12.37 20.26 -2.27
CA LEU A 30 11.85 18.90 -2.38
C LEU A 30 12.73 17.90 -1.61
N ALA A 31 14.06 17.99 -1.74
CA ALA A 31 14.97 17.10 -1.03
C ALA A 31 14.85 17.25 0.50
N VAL A 32 14.72 18.49 0.99
CA VAL A 32 14.51 18.78 2.42
C VAL A 32 13.15 18.27 2.89
N ARG A 33 12.12 18.42 2.09
CA ARG A 33 10.76 17.93 2.40
C ARG A 33 10.72 16.40 2.46
N LEU A 34 11.34 15.73 1.50
CA LEU A 34 11.44 14.26 1.47
C LEU A 34 12.13 13.73 2.73
N TRP A 35 13.22 14.35 3.16
CA TRP A 35 13.91 13.96 4.40
C TRP A 35 13.02 14.02 5.64
N LYS A 36 12.11 15.00 5.71
CA LYS A 36 11.21 15.19 6.86
C LYS A 36 9.99 14.27 6.82
N VAL A 37 9.51 13.91 5.62
CA VAL A 37 8.24 13.18 5.44
C VAL A 37 8.48 11.67 5.29
N SER A 38 9.45 11.27 4.46
CA SER A 38 9.69 9.86 4.14
C SER A 38 11.16 9.59 3.89
N ARG A 39 11.78 8.90 4.84
CA ARG A 39 13.20 8.52 4.71
C ARG A 39 13.44 7.58 3.54
N THR A 40 12.49 6.70 3.24
CA THR A 40 12.58 5.76 2.13
C THR A 40 12.57 6.48 0.79
N GLU A 41 11.63 7.41 0.59
CA GLU A 41 11.57 8.22 -0.63
C GLU A 41 12.81 9.10 -0.81
N CYS A 42 13.33 9.65 0.30
CA CYS A 42 14.58 10.39 0.28
C CYS A 42 15.77 9.50 -0.14
N LEU A 43 15.83 8.26 0.33
CA LEU A 43 16.87 7.32 -0.03
C LEU A 43 16.79 6.94 -1.52
N ILE A 44 15.58 6.72 -2.05
CA ILE A 44 15.35 6.47 -3.48
C ILE A 44 15.82 7.67 -4.32
N PHE A 45 15.44 8.88 -3.90
CA PHE A 45 15.85 10.11 -4.57
C PHE A 45 17.38 10.23 -4.65
N TRP A 46 18.08 10.05 -3.52
CA TRP A 46 19.55 10.12 -3.49
C TRP A 46 20.21 8.99 -4.26
N SER A 47 19.64 7.77 -4.23
CA SER A 47 20.16 6.64 -5.00
C SER A 47 20.07 6.88 -6.50
N ALA A 48 18.94 7.43 -6.98
CA ALA A 48 18.77 7.81 -8.37
C ALA A 48 19.75 8.93 -8.77
N PHE A 49 19.89 9.95 -7.94
CA PHE A 49 20.79 11.07 -8.18
C PHE A 49 22.25 10.63 -8.30
N VAL A 50 22.73 9.85 -7.33
CA VAL A 50 24.10 9.29 -7.35
C VAL A 50 24.27 8.32 -8.51
N GLY A 51 23.24 7.52 -8.83
CA GLY A 51 23.23 6.65 -9.99
C GLY A 51 23.43 7.41 -11.31
N VAL A 52 22.76 8.55 -11.47
CA VAL A 52 22.94 9.42 -12.65
C VAL A 52 24.38 9.94 -12.73
N LEU A 53 24.94 10.39 -11.61
CA LEU A 53 26.31 10.94 -11.58
C LEU A 53 27.40 9.90 -11.88
N LEU A 54 27.24 8.68 -11.37
CA LEU A 54 28.28 7.63 -11.48
C LEU A 54 28.12 6.74 -12.72
N LEU A 55 26.88 6.42 -13.09
CA LEU A 55 26.55 5.42 -14.12
C LEU A 55 25.94 6.05 -15.37
N GLY A 56 25.76 7.37 -15.37
CA GLY A 56 25.11 8.09 -16.45
C GLY A 56 23.58 8.13 -16.33
N THR A 57 22.96 9.00 -17.13
CA THR A 57 21.53 9.33 -17.01
C THR A 57 20.62 8.13 -17.18
N ILE A 58 20.86 7.27 -18.17
CA ILE A 58 19.99 6.12 -18.46
C ILE A 58 19.99 5.13 -17.27
N ASN A 59 21.17 4.76 -16.78
CA ASN A 59 21.30 3.79 -15.68
C ASN A 59 20.77 4.37 -14.36
N GLY A 60 21.02 5.64 -14.07
CA GLY A 60 20.51 6.30 -12.87
C GLY A 60 18.99 6.39 -12.84
N VAL A 61 18.37 6.74 -13.96
CA VAL A 61 16.90 6.74 -14.09
C VAL A 61 16.33 5.33 -13.92
N LEU A 62 16.95 4.32 -14.53
CA LEU A 62 16.52 2.93 -14.41
C LEU A 62 16.57 2.44 -12.95
N ILE A 63 17.64 2.76 -12.22
CA ILE A 63 17.75 2.47 -10.77
C ILE A 63 16.61 3.15 -10.00
N GLY A 64 16.34 4.43 -10.27
CA GLY A 64 15.26 5.16 -9.65
C GLY A 64 13.89 4.51 -9.86
N ILE A 65 13.60 4.08 -11.10
CA ILE A 65 12.34 3.40 -11.45
C ILE A 65 12.22 2.07 -10.69
N ILE A 66 13.27 1.24 -10.69
CA ILE A 66 13.25 -0.07 -10.02
C ILE A 66 13.04 0.10 -8.52
N LEU A 67 13.75 1.03 -7.87
CA LEU A 67 13.61 1.28 -6.45
C LEU A 67 12.22 1.83 -6.09
N SER A 68 11.71 2.78 -6.87
CA SER A 68 10.38 3.36 -6.68
C SER A 68 9.27 2.32 -6.85
N PHE A 69 9.38 1.45 -7.86
CA PHE A 69 8.45 0.36 -8.06
C PHE A 69 8.50 -0.66 -6.91
N SER A 70 9.70 -1.02 -6.46
CA SER A 70 9.88 -1.93 -5.33
C SER A 70 9.25 -1.37 -4.04
N GLU A 71 9.44 -0.09 -3.76
CA GLU A 71 8.81 0.59 -2.62
C GLU A 71 7.29 0.55 -2.71
N MET A 72 6.72 0.82 -3.90
CA MET A 72 5.27 0.75 -4.11
C MET A 72 4.72 -0.65 -3.81
N VAL A 73 5.40 -1.70 -4.27
CA VAL A 73 5.01 -3.11 -4.01
C VAL A 73 5.11 -3.42 -2.52
N ILE A 74 6.22 -3.05 -1.86
CA ILE A 74 6.41 -3.29 -0.42
C ILE A 74 5.35 -2.55 0.41
N ARG A 75 5.05 -1.31 0.07
CA ARG A 75 4.03 -0.51 0.75
C ARG A 75 2.64 -1.10 0.60
N SER A 76 2.29 -1.54 -0.61
CA SER A 76 1.01 -2.20 -0.90
C SER A 76 0.89 -3.58 -0.22
N SER A 77 2.03 -4.24 0.02
CA SER A 77 2.07 -5.52 0.74
C SER A 77 1.86 -5.40 2.25
N LYS A 78 1.91 -4.18 2.82
CA LYS A 78 1.69 -3.93 4.25
C LYS A 78 0.46 -3.03 4.46
N PRO A 79 -0.75 -3.52 4.18
CA PRO A 79 -1.96 -2.73 4.28
C PRO A 79 -2.30 -2.36 5.72
N ALA A 80 -3.06 -1.28 5.88
CA ALA A 80 -3.73 -0.98 7.13
C ALA A 80 -4.78 -2.06 7.40
N ARG A 81 -4.73 -2.66 8.59
CA ARG A 81 -5.57 -3.77 8.99
C ARG A 81 -5.77 -3.76 10.51
N CYS A 82 -6.93 -4.14 10.95
CA CYS A 82 -7.25 -4.20 12.38
C CYS A 82 -8.40 -5.17 12.66
N PHE A 83 -8.41 -5.68 13.89
CA PHE A 83 -9.60 -6.32 14.43
C PHE A 83 -10.51 -5.24 14.98
N VAL A 84 -11.79 -5.32 14.64
CA VAL A 84 -12.76 -4.32 15.02
C VAL A 84 -13.80 -4.86 16.01
N GLY A 85 -14.29 -3.99 16.84
CA GLY A 85 -15.30 -4.29 17.85
C GLY A 85 -16.43 -3.28 17.86
N ILE A 86 -17.38 -3.48 18.78
CA ILE A 86 -18.53 -2.63 18.97
C ILE A 86 -18.27 -1.70 20.16
N GLN A 87 -18.54 -0.42 19.96
CA GLN A 87 -18.60 0.56 21.03
C GLN A 87 -20.07 0.79 21.41
N PRO A 88 -20.48 0.64 22.67
CA PRO A 88 -21.85 0.91 23.11
C PRO A 88 -22.30 2.33 22.71
N GLY A 89 -23.46 2.43 22.08
CA GLY A 89 -23.99 3.71 21.59
C GLY A 89 -23.54 4.17 20.21
N HIS A 90 -22.65 3.43 19.54
CA HIS A 90 -22.20 3.72 18.17
C HIS A 90 -22.66 2.60 17.21
N ARG A 91 -23.04 2.98 15.99
CA ARG A 91 -23.51 2.03 14.96
C ARG A 91 -22.38 1.45 14.11
N HIS A 92 -21.16 1.98 14.24
CA HIS A 92 -20.03 1.59 13.41
C HIS A 92 -19.00 0.80 14.22
N PHE A 93 -18.41 -0.20 13.59
CA PHE A 93 -17.28 -0.92 14.13
C PHE A 93 -16.05 -0.01 14.23
N ARG A 94 -15.32 -0.11 15.34
CA ARG A 94 -14.09 0.62 15.60
C ARG A 94 -12.94 -0.34 15.87
N ASP A 95 -11.72 0.13 15.67
CA ASP A 95 -10.52 -0.62 15.96
C ASP A 95 -10.45 -0.95 17.47
N LEU A 96 -10.24 -2.22 17.79
CA LEU A 96 -10.09 -2.69 19.18
C LEU A 96 -8.88 -2.05 19.88
N ALA A 97 -7.89 -1.56 19.12
CA ALA A 97 -6.71 -0.89 19.65
C ALA A 97 -6.95 0.59 20.02
N GLU A 98 -8.06 1.21 19.56
CA GLU A 98 -8.32 2.65 19.76
C GLU A 98 -8.88 3.03 21.14
N GLY A 99 -9.32 2.08 21.98
CA GLY A 99 -9.79 2.46 23.31
C GLY A 99 -10.40 1.35 24.16
N SER A 100 -10.40 1.59 25.47
CA SER A 100 -10.91 0.66 26.49
C SER A 100 -12.43 0.44 26.50
N GLN A 101 -13.20 1.21 25.72
CA GLN A 101 -14.66 1.11 25.63
C GLN A 101 -15.13 0.29 24.43
N ILE A 102 -14.19 -0.24 23.61
CA ILE A 102 -14.50 -1.05 22.44
C ILE A 102 -14.38 -2.52 22.85
N HIS A 103 -15.46 -3.26 22.67
CA HIS A 103 -15.52 -4.67 23.07
C HIS A 103 -15.62 -5.55 21.83
N ALA A 104 -14.84 -6.63 21.81
CA ALA A 104 -14.99 -7.68 20.82
C ALA A 104 -16.36 -8.35 20.99
N VAL A 105 -16.98 -8.73 19.89
CA VAL A 105 -18.23 -9.49 19.91
C VAL A 105 -17.90 -10.92 20.33
N GLU A 106 -18.59 -11.43 21.35
CA GLU A 106 -18.34 -12.77 21.87
C GLU A 106 -18.65 -13.83 20.79
N GLY A 107 -17.69 -14.70 20.55
CA GLY A 107 -17.79 -15.76 19.53
C GLY A 107 -17.70 -15.29 18.09
N VAL A 108 -17.44 -14.01 17.83
CA VAL A 108 -17.30 -13.46 16.48
C VAL A 108 -15.99 -12.69 16.37
N LEU A 109 -15.23 -12.99 15.33
CA LEU A 109 -14.02 -12.26 14.99
C LEU A 109 -14.32 -11.35 13.76
N VAL A 110 -14.23 -10.04 13.93
CA VAL A 110 -14.41 -9.09 12.83
C VAL A 110 -13.05 -8.50 12.46
N TYR A 111 -12.63 -8.73 11.22
CA TYR A 111 -11.35 -8.29 10.70
C TYR A 111 -11.55 -7.32 9.54
N ARG A 112 -11.00 -6.13 9.65
CA ARG A 112 -11.02 -5.10 8.60
C ARG A 112 -9.70 -5.09 7.87
N PHE A 113 -9.78 -5.14 6.54
CA PHE A 113 -8.62 -5.07 5.65
C PHE A 113 -8.79 -3.91 4.68
N SER A 114 -7.88 -2.93 4.74
CA SER A 114 -8.00 -1.66 4.01
C SER A 114 -7.02 -1.56 2.85
N SER A 115 -7.08 -2.50 1.93
CA SER A 115 -6.31 -2.51 0.67
C SER A 115 -6.90 -3.50 -0.31
N ASN A 116 -6.61 -3.36 -1.59
CA ASN A 116 -6.88 -4.39 -2.58
C ASN A 116 -6.19 -5.69 -2.18
N LEU A 117 -6.87 -6.82 -2.40
CA LEU A 117 -6.32 -8.15 -2.13
C LEU A 117 -5.58 -8.67 -3.36
N PHE A 118 -4.31 -9.04 -3.17
CA PHE A 118 -3.48 -9.59 -4.23
C PHE A 118 -2.42 -10.55 -3.66
N PHE A 119 -1.69 -11.21 -4.54
CA PHE A 119 -0.74 -12.28 -4.20
C PHE A 119 0.24 -11.92 -3.07
N ALA A 120 0.64 -10.64 -2.95
CA ALA A 120 1.66 -10.22 -1.98
C ALA A 120 1.10 -9.94 -0.58
N ASN A 121 -0.21 -9.73 -0.41
CA ASN A 121 -0.78 -9.36 0.89
C ASN A 121 -1.85 -10.32 1.43
N VAL A 122 -2.39 -11.22 0.61
CA VAL A 122 -3.42 -12.16 1.05
C VAL A 122 -2.94 -13.12 2.15
N ASN A 123 -1.66 -13.50 2.14
CA ASN A 123 -1.09 -14.36 3.19
C ASN A 123 -1.10 -13.69 4.56
N ILE A 124 -0.99 -12.37 4.60
CA ILE A 124 -1.05 -11.59 5.85
C ILE A 124 -2.46 -11.66 6.44
N LEU A 125 -3.49 -11.51 5.60
CA LEU A 125 -4.89 -11.65 6.01
C LEU A 125 -5.13 -13.04 6.63
N GLN A 126 -4.67 -14.09 5.97
CA GLN A 126 -4.80 -15.46 6.47
C GLN A 126 -4.09 -15.63 7.81
N GLN A 127 -2.81 -15.25 7.90
CA GLN A 127 -2.01 -15.37 9.12
C GLN A 127 -2.60 -14.59 10.31
N ASP A 128 -3.10 -13.39 10.08
CA ASP A 128 -3.71 -12.59 11.15
C ASP A 128 -4.97 -13.25 11.69
N ILE A 129 -5.83 -13.78 10.81
CA ILE A 129 -7.06 -14.48 11.20
C ILE A 129 -6.71 -15.75 11.96
N GLU A 130 -5.80 -16.60 11.45
CA GLU A 130 -5.38 -17.84 12.10
C GLU A 130 -4.75 -17.57 13.47
N ALA A 131 -3.84 -16.61 13.57
CA ALA A 131 -3.19 -16.25 14.84
C ALA A 131 -4.18 -15.72 15.89
N GLU A 132 -5.24 -15.03 15.49
CA GLU A 132 -6.24 -14.52 16.42
C GLU A 132 -7.24 -15.63 16.82
N LEU A 133 -7.55 -16.58 15.93
CA LEU A 133 -8.35 -17.76 16.25
C LEU A 133 -7.67 -18.66 17.27
N GLU A 134 -6.34 -18.80 17.20
CA GLU A 134 -5.57 -19.56 18.20
C GLU A 134 -5.70 -18.94 19.61
N LYS A 135 -5.76 -17.62 19.72
CA LYS A 135 -5.92 -16.90 20.99
C LYS A 135 -7.37 -16.95 21.49
N LYS A 136 -8.34 -16.88 20.59
CA LYS A 136 -9.79 -16.82 20.91
C LYS A 136 -10.47 -18.15 20.64
N LYS A 137 -10.13 -19.16 21.44
CA LYS A 137 -10.80 -20.47 21.38
C LYS A 137 -12.30 -20.32 21.66
N GLY A 138 -13.15 -20.78 20.75
CA GLY A 138 -14.61 -20.67 20.84
C GLY A 138 -15.22 -19.67 19.87
N THR A 139 -14.43 -19.12 18.96
CA THR A 139 -14.93 -18.32 17.84
C THR A 139 -15.81 -19.18 16.94
N LYS A 140 -17.02 -18.70 16.64
CA LYS A 140 -18.04 -19.38 15.83
C LYS A 140 -18.16 -18.79 14.42
N ALA A 141 -17.71 -17.55 14.27
CA ALA A 141 -17.77 -16.86 12.99
C ALA A 141 -16.62 -15.88 12.83
N VAL A 142 -16.13 -15.75 11.60
CA VAL A 142 -15.18 -14.73 11.15
C VAL A 142 -15.89 -13.86 10.12
N ILE A 143 -15.82 -12.56 10.29
CA ILE A 143 -16.38 -11.56 9.39
C ILE A 143 -15.22 -10.75 8.82
N LEU A 144 -15.03 -10.80 7.51
CA LEU A 144 -14.13 -9.92 6.78
C LEU A 144 -14.90 -8.65 6.38
N ASP A 145 -14.55 -7.55 7.01
CA ASP A 145 -15.02 -6.22 6.59
C ASP A 145 -14.21 -5.79 5.36
N ALA A 146 -14.87 -5.86 4.21
CA ALA A 146 -14.28 -5.56 2.90
C ALA A 146 -14.48 -4.12 2.44
N SER A 147 -14.87 -3.19 3.33
CA SER A 147 -15.12 -1.78 2.99
C SER A 147 -13.90 -1.10 2.34
N GLY A 148 -12.69 -1.54 2.67
CA GLY A 148 -11.44 -1.05 2.09
C GLY A 148 -10.89 -1.89 0.93
N ILE A 149 -11.60 -2.94 0.48
CA ILE A 149 -11.16 -3.83 -0.58
C ILE A 149 -11.86 -3.43 -1.88
N GLY A 150 -11.11 -2.82 -2.81
CA GLY A 150 -11.63 -2.40 -4.11
C GLY A 150 -11.53 -3.46 -5.20
N SER A 151 -10.58 -4.39 -5.08
CA SER A 151 -10.35 -5.45 -6.08
C SER A 151 -9.64 -6.66 -5.46
N ILE A 152 -9.76 -7.80 -6.16
CA ILE A 152 -9.10 -9.05 -5.79
C ILE A 152 -8.48 -9.69 -7.03
N ASP A 153 -7.24 -10.19 -6.92
CA ASP A 153 -6.63 -10.98 -7.99
C ASP A 153 -6.92 -12.48 -7.85
N ILE A 154 -6.61 -13.24 -8.88
CA ILE A 154 -6.88 -14.69 -8.95
C ILE A 154 -6.19 -15.42 -7.79
N THR A 155 -4.92 -15.09 -7.50
CA THR A 155 -4.14 -15.73 -6.44
C THR A 155 -4.74 -15.47 -5.05
N ALA A 156 -5.22 -14.26 -4.82
CA ALA A 156 -5.88 -13.91 -3.57
C ALA A 156 -7.25 -14.58 -3.43
N ALA A 157 -8.00 -14.72 -4.53
CA ALA A 157 -9.26 -15.45 -4.55
C ALA A 157 -9.06 -16.93 -4.20
N ASP A 158 -8.08 -17.60 -4.81
CA ASP A 158 -7.74 -18.99 -4.51
C ASP A 158 -7.34 -19.17 -3.03
N ARG A 159 -6.57 -18.23 -2.47
CA ARG A 159 -6.19 -18.26 -1.05
C ARG A 159 -7.36 -18.03 -0.12
N LEU A 160 -8.28 -17.14 -0.48
CA LEU A 160 -9.53 -16.94 0.29
C LEU A 160 -10.41 -18.19 0.26
N ALA A 161 -10.50 -18.87 -0.88
CA ALA A 161 -11.23 -20.14 -0.97
C ALA A 161 -10.63 -21.21 -0.06
N ILE A 162 -9.30 -21.33 -0.02
CA ILE A 162 -8.60 -22.26 0.89
C ILE A 162 -8.87 -21.89 2.35
N LEU A 163 -8.79 -20.62 2.71
CA LEU A 163 -9.12 -20.16 4.06
C LEU A 163 -10.58 -20.46 4.43
N TYR A 164 -11.51 -20.23 3.50
CA TYR A 164 -12.92 -20.55 3.71
C TYR A 164 -13.15 -22.04 4.03
N GLU A 165 -12.58 -22.94 3.23
CA GLU A 165 -12.72 -24.39 3.49
C GLU A 165 -12.04 -24.81 4.82
N ALA A 166 -10.87 -24.27 5.13
CA ALA A 166 -10.21 -24.56 6.40
C ALA A 166 -11.02 -24.09 7.62
N LEU A 167 -11.66 -22.93 7.55
CA LEU A 167 -12.55 -22.43 8.60
C LEU A 167 -13.82 -23.29 8.72
N LYS A 168 -14.39 -23.69 7.60
CA LYS A 168 -15.57 -24.55 7.53
C LYS A 168 -15.32 -25.94 8.15
N GLU A 169 -14.16 -26.55 7.91
CA GLU A 169 -13.74 -27.79 8.55
C GLU A 169 -13.64 -27.67 10.07
N GLN A 170 -13.28 -26.50 10.58
CA GLN A 170 -13.26 -26.17 12.00
C GLN A 170 -14.64 -25.80 12.57
N GLY A 171 -15.71 -25.81 11.74
CA GLY A 171 -17.06 -25.40 12.14
C GLY A 171 -17.23 -23.88 12.30
N ILE A 172 -16.31 -23.08 11.78
CA ILE A 172 -16.32 -21.63 11.85
C ILE A 172 -16.95 -21.07 10.58
N ARG A 173 -17.98 -20.25 10.72
CA ARG A 173 -18.62 -19.58 9.58
C ARG A 173 -17.81 -18.38 9.13
N PHE A 174 -17.60 -18.23 7.82
CA PHE A 174 -16.91 -17.08 7.24
C PHE A 174 -17.87 -16.22 6.44
N TYR A 175 -17.83 -14.90 6.67
CA TYR A 175 -18.64 -13.92 5.97
C TYR A 175 -17.79 -12.77 5.45
N ILE A 176 -18.15 -12.24 4.29
CA ILE A 176 -17.57 -11.01 3.73
C ILE A 176 -18.67 -9.96 3.72
N THR A 177 -18.43 -8.80 4.33
CA THR A 177 -19.40 -7.72 4.47
C THR A 177 -18.85 -6.40 3.92
N GLU A 178 -19.72 -5.42 3.71
CA GLU A 178 -19.37 -4.07 3.23
C GLU A 178 -18.64 -4.06 1.87
N HIS A 179 -18.78 -5.12 1.08
CA HIS A 179 -18.15 -5.21 -0.25
C HIS A 179 -18.87 -4.33 -1.27
N ILE A 180 -18.09 -3.70 -2.15
CA ILE A 180 -18.61 -2.93 -3.29
C ILE A 180 -19.10 -3.86 -4.42
N ALA A 181 -19.99 -3.35 -5.28
CA ALA A 181 -20.58 -4.13 -6.37
C ALA A 181 -19.52 -4.74 -7.31
N ASP A 182 -18.48 -3.97 -7.63
CA ASP A 182 -17.39 -4.42 -8.49
C ASP A 182 -16.61 -5.59 -7.89
N LEU A 183 -16.34 -5.56 -6.59
CA LEU A 183 -15.68 -6.66 -5.89
C LEU A 183 -16.54 -7.92 -5.90
N ASN A 184 -17.85 -7.77 -5.69
CA ASN A 184 -18.79 -8.89 -5.74
C ASN A 184 -18.84 -9.54 -7.13
N GLU A 185 -18.83 -8.74 -8.19
CA GLU A 185 -18.77 -9.25 -9.56
C GLU A 185 -17.45 -9.98 -9.84
N GLN A 186 -16.32 -9.44 -9.36
CA GLN A 186 -15.01 -10.08 -9.49
C GLN A 186 -14.98 -11.42 -8.73
N MET A 187 -15.41 -11.45 -7.47
CA MET A 187 -15.48 -12.69 -6.68
C MET A 187 -16.34 -13.76 -7.37
N ARG A 188 -17.52 -13.39 -7.86
CA ARG A 188 -18.39 -14.31 -8.58
C ARG A 188 -17.74 -14.86 -9.86
N LYS A 189 -17.01 -14.03 -10.62
CA LYS A 189 -16.26 -14.48 -11.82
C LYS A 189 -15.12 -15.43 -11.45
N LEU A 190 -14.56 -15.29 -10.27
CA LEU A 190 -13.47 -16.12 -9.75
C LEU A 190 -13.96 -17.38 -8.99
N GLY A 191 -15.30 -17.57 -8.89
CA GLY A 191 -15.90 -18.77 -8.28
C GLY A 191 -16.03 -18.72 -6.75
N LEU A 192 -15.95 -17.53 -6.15
CA LEU A 192 -16.19 -17.28 -4.73
C LEU A 192 -17.63 -16.91 -4.44
#